data_e62c7ddbbbfe8d23356d1ee5273cecee
#
_entry.id   e62c7ddbbbfe8d23356d1ee5273cecee
#
_cell.length_a   1.000
_cell.length_b   1.000
_cell.length_c   1.000
_cell.angle_alpha   90.00
_cell.angle_beta   90.00
_cell.angle_gamma   90.00
#
_symmetry.space_group_name_H-M   'P 1'
#
loop_
_entity.id
_entity.type
_entity.pdbx_description
1 polymer ?
#
loop_
_entity_poly.entity_id
_entity_poly.type
_entity_poly.pdbx_seq_one_letter_code
_entity_poly.pdbx_strand_id
1 'polypeptide(L)' 'MSVEIHPSARKHGIVDEDIRHATAHAMAIDDQEDDTRLYLGPSRSADLLEVVTIVRDDGSELAIHAMRMRPKYQRLLPGE' A
#
# COMPACT_ATOMS: atom_id res chain seq x y z
N MET A 1 -9.25 -1.22 11.36
CA MET A 1 -9.26 -2.55 10.75
C MET A 1 -7.94 -2.78 10.03
N SER A 2 -7.30 -3.89 10.29
CA SER A 2 -5.98 -4.12 9.69
C SER A 2 -6.10 -4.86 8.38
N VAL A 3 -5.12 -4.60 7.50
CA VAL A 3 -5.01 -5.25 6.22
C VAL A 3 -4.34 -6.60 6.42
N GLU A 4 -4.89 -7.65 5.83
CA GLU A 4 -4.20 -8.94 5.76
C GLU A 4 -3.03 -8.83 4.78
N ILE A 5 -1.99 -9.63 4.99
CA ILE A 5 -0.80 -9.54 4.15
C ILE A 5 -0.53 -10.90 3.53
N HIS A 6 -0.61 -10.95 2.21
CA HIS A 6 -0.28 -12.14 1.45
C HIS A 6 1.24 -12.27 1.34
N PRO A 7 1.79 -13.50 1.32
CA PRO A 7 3.25 -13.66 1.16
C PRO A 7 3.85 -12.91 -0.02
N SER A 8 3.09 -12.71 -1.11
CA SER A 8 3.61 -11.98 -2.27
C SER A 8 3.98 -10.54 -1.93
N ALA A 9 3.34 -9.95 -0.91
CA ALA A 9 3.65 -8.59 -0.51
C ALA A 9 4.98 -8.49 0.24
N ARG A 10 5.55 -9.63 0.64
CA ARG A 10 6.83 -9.66 1.36
C ARG A 10 8.03 -9.83 0.43
N LYS A 11 7.78 -9.91 -0.87
CA LYS A 11 8.82 -10.22 -1.87
C LYS A 11 9.96 -9.20 -1.85
N HIS A 12 9.65 -7.96 -1.58
CA HIS A 12 10.65 -6.88 -1.62
C HIS A 12 11.20 -6.53 -0.24
N GLY A 13 10.94 -7.37 0.75
CA GLY A 13 11.56 -7.20 2.06
C GLY A 13 10.92 -6.17 2.98
N ILE A 14 9.74 -5.67 2.62
CA ILE A 14 9.01 -4.74 3.50
C ILE A 14 8.33 -5.56 4.59
N VAL A 15 8.60 -5.19 5.85
CA VAL A 15 8.00 -5.92 6.97
C VAL A 15 6.54 -5.57 7.13
N ASP A 16 5.76 -6.51 7.71
CA ASP A 16 4.31 -6.37 7.81
C ASP A 16 3.88 -5.09 8.52
N GLU A 17 4.59 -4.72 9.60
CA GLU A 17 4.25 -3.52 10.35
C GLU A 17 4.37 -2.27 9.51
N ASP A 18 5.35 -2.24 8.60
CA ASP A 18 5.52 -1.09 7.72
C ASP A 18 4.45 -1.05 6.64
N ILE A 19 4.04 -2.22 6.15
CA ILE A 19 2.93 -2.29 5.19
C ILE A 19 1.66 -1.74 5.84
N ARG A 20 1.36 -2.17 7.06
CA ARG A 20 0.18 -1.69 7.78
C ARG A 20 0.27 -0.21 8.09
N HIS A 21 1.46 0.26 8.47
CA HIS A 21 1.65 1.70 8.74
C HIS A 21 1.39 2.52 7.48
N ALA A 22 1.90 2.07 6.34
CA ALA A 22 1.73 2.79 5.08
C ALA A 22 0.26 2.89 4.68
N THR A 23 -0.51 1.80 4.85
CA THR A 23 -1.94 1.85 4.51
C THR A 23 -2.73 2.70 5.50
N ALA A 24 -2.37 2.67 6.78
CA ALA A 24 -3.07 3.44 7.80
C ALA A 24 -2.80 4.94 7.69
N HIS A 25 -1.63 5.32 7.17
CA HIS A 25 -1.21 6.71 7.06
C HIS A 25 -1.02 7.14 5.62
N ALA A 26 -1.77 6.54 4.70
CA ALA A 26 -1.60 6.80 3.28
C ALA A 26 -1.79 8.27 2.95
N MET A 27 -0.91 8.79 2.13
CA MET A 27 -0.98 10.15 1.61
C MET A 27 -1.78 10.22 0.32
N ALA A 28 -1.91 9.09 -0.36
CA ALA A 28 -2.75 8.98 -1.56
C ALA A 28 -3.30 7.57 -1.63
N ILE A 29 -4.54 7.45 -2.07
CA ILE A 29 -5.22 6.17 -2.27
C ILE A 29 -5.87 6.23 -3.63
N ASP A 30 -5.62 5.23 -4.46
CA ASP A 30 -6.13 5.21 -5.82
C ASP A 30 -6.76 3.85 -6.10
N ASP A 31 -8.07 3.84 -6.33
CA ASP A 31 -8.78 2.61 -6.70
C ASP A 31 -8.47 2.30 -8.14
N GLN A 32 -8.02 1.09 -8.38
CA GLN A 32 -7.60 0.64 -9.70
C GLN A 32 -8.57 -0.42 -10.21
N GLU A 33 -8.29 -0.96 -11.37
CA GLU A 33 -9.16 -1.97 -11.96
C GLU A 33 -9.04 -3.30 -11.21
N ASP A 34 -10.02 -4.17 -11.41
CA ASP A 34 -10.01 -5.53 -10.87
C ASP A 34 -10.00 -5.57 -9.35
N ASP A 35 -10.74 -4.65 -8.72
CA ASP A 35 -10.87 -4.60 -7.27
C ASP A 35 -9.55 -4.40 -6.53
N THR A 36 -8.58 -3.77 -7.17
CA THR A 36 -7.32 -3.46 -6.51
C THR A 36 -7.28 -2.00 -6.09
N ARG A 37 -6.49 -1.74 -5.06
CA ARG A 37 -6.33 -0.40 -4.50
C ARG A 37 -4.87 -0.15 -4.24
N LEU A 38 -4.39 1.01 -4.68
CA LEU A 38 -3.01 1.44 -4.45
C LEU A 38 -2.97 2.43 -3.30
N TYR A 39 -2.08 2.18 -2.34
CA TYR A 39 -1.80 3.10 -1.25
C TYR A 39 -0.38 3.62 -1.42
N LEU A 40 -0.22 4.92 -1.26
CA LEU A 40 1.11 5.53 -1.18
C LEU A 40 1.22 6.14 0.21
N GLY A 41 2.07 5.57 1.04
CA GLY A 41 2.19 6.02 2.42
C GLY A 41 3.54 5.69 3.01
N PRO A 42 3.84 6.25 4.18
CA PRO A 42 5.16 6.10 4.78
C PRO A 42 5.28 4.80 5.57
N SER A 43 6.49 4.24 5.56
CA SER A 43 6.86 3.25 6.56
C SER A 43 7.00 3.94 7.91
N ARG A 44 7.25 3.16 8.96
CA ARG A 44 7.50 3.74 10.30
C ARG A 44 8.75 4.60 10.30
N SER A 45 9.64 4.42 9.33
CA SER A 45 10.86 5.24 9.18
C SER A 45 10.68 6.37 8.20
N ALA A 46 9.44 6.64 7.76
CA ALA A 46 9.10 7.72 6.84
C ALA A 46 9.57 7.50 5.40
N ASP A 47 9.94 6.28 5.04
CA ASP A 47 10.19 5.95 3.64
C ASP A 47 8.86 5.73 2.94
N LEU A 48 8.65 6.38 1.81
CA LEU A 48 7.41 6.19 1.07
C LEU A 48 7.36 4.81 0.43
N LEU A 49 6.21 4.14 0.62
CA LEU A 49 5.96 2.81 0.08
C LEU A 49 4.78 2.85 -0.86
N GLU A 50 4.79 1.94 -1.82
CA GLU A 50 3.60 1.63 -2.62
C GLU A 50 3.07 0.28 -2.17
N VAL A 51 1.80 0.23 -1.83
CA VAL A 51 1.15 -1.00 -1.37
C VAL A 51 -0.10 -1.21 -2.23
N VAL A 52 -0.24 -2.41 -2.78
CA VAL A 52 -1.44 -2.75 -3.54
C VAL A 52 -2.21 -3.81 -2.78
N THR A 53 -3.51 -3.59 -2.64
CA THR A 53 -4.40 -4.54 -1.98
C THR A 53 -5.46 -5.02 -2.95
N ILE A 54 -6.00 -6.20 -2.66
CA ILE A 54 -7.26 -6.65 -3.24
C ILE A 54 -8.35 -6.30 -2.24
N VAL A 55 -9.39 -5.60 -2.70
CA VAL A 55 -10.54 -5.25 -1.86
C VAL A 55 -11.59 -6.34 -2.06
N ARG A 56 -11.96 -7.00 -0.97
CA ARG A 56 -12.94 -8.08 -1.00
C ARG A 56 -14.35 -7.53 -0.85
N ASP A 57 -15.34 -8.36 -1.18
CA ASP A 57 -16.74 -7.96 -1.14
C ASP A 57 -17.18 -7.52 0.26
N ASP A 58 -16.61 -8.10 1.31
CA ASP A 58 -16.94 -7.72 2.68
C ASP A 58 -16.21 -6.47 3.16
N GLY A 59 -15.43 -5.83 2.28
CA GLY A 59 -14.68 -4.64 2.62
C GLY A 59 -13.31 -4.89 3.22
N SER A 60 -12.97 -6.15 3.50
CA SER A 60 -11.62 -6.45 3.96
C SER A 60 -10.64 -6.37 2.81
N GLU A 61 -9.35 -6.22 3.12
CA GLU A 61 -8.32 -6.04 2.11
C GLU A 61 -7.16 -6.98 2.34
N LEU A 62 -6.57 -7.44 1.25
CA LEU A 62 -5.42 -8.32 1.26
C LEU A 62 -4.28 -7.64 0.50
N ALA A 63 -3.20 -7.30 1.20
CA ALA A 63 -2.04 -6.71 0.54
C ALA A 63 -1.31 -7.79 -0.25
N ILE A 64 -1.11 -7.53 -1.53
CA ILE A 64 -0.47 -8.48 -2.44
C ILE A 64 0.85 -7.95 -2.99
N HIS A 65 1.18 -6.69 -2.74
CA HIS A 65 2.38 -6.05 -3.25
C HIS A 65 2.78 -4.92 -2.33
N ALA A 66 4.05 -4.83 -1.99
CA ALA A 66 4.58 -3.71 -1.23
C ALA A 66 6.05 -3.54 -1.56
N MET A 67 6.45 -2.30 -1.84
CA MET A 67 7.86 -1.96 -2.08
C MET A 67 8.04 -0.46 -1.90
N ARG A 68 9.28 0.01 -1.96
CA ARG A 68 9.53 1.44 -1.97
C ARG A 68 8.84 2.06 -3.17
N MET A 69 8.21 3.21 -2.95
CA MET A 69 7.44 3.87 -4.00
C MET A 69 8.33 4.20 -5.19
N ARG A 70 7.89 3.83 -6.37
CA ARG A 70 8.61 4.15 -7.60
C ARG A 70 8.19 5.52 -8.10
N PRO A 71 9.09 6.24 -8.80
CA PRO A 71 8.79 7.60 -9.25
C PRO A 71 7.53 7.73 -10.11
N LYS A 72 7.13 6.66 -10.78
CA LYS A 72 5.94 6.71 -11.64
C LYS A 72 4.66 7.06 -10.88
N TYR A 73 4.66 6.91 -9.55
CA TYR A 73 3.49 7.24 -8.74
C TYR A 73 3.55 8.62 -8.10
N GLN A 74 4.65 9.33 -8.31
CA GLN A 74 4.82 10.63 -7.63
C GLN A 74 3.73 11.62 -7.97
N ARG A 75 3.19 11.55 -9.19
CA ARG A 75 2.11 12.43 -9.62
C ARG A 75 0.83 12.27 -8.81
N LEU A 76 0.68 11.17 -8.09
CA LEU A 76 -0.50 10.92 -7.27
C LEU A 76 -0.39 11.50 -5.88
N LEU A 77 0.80 11.92 -5.46
CA LEU A 77 1.00 12.49 -4.14
C LEU A 77 0.47 13.91 -4.10
N PRO A 78 -0.13 14.31 -2.96
CA PRO A 78 -0.66 15.65 -2.83
C PRO A 78 0.47 16.67 -2.64
N GLY A 79 0.14 17.94 -2.76
CA GLY A 79 1.00 18.98 -2.24
C GLY A 79 2.07 19.46 -3.18
N GLU A 80 1.70 19.97 -4.25
CA GLU A 80 2.67 20.72 -5.05
C GLU A 80 2.10 22.05 -5.46
#